data_e8dd46121b14085ec15d13dd77312edf
#
_entry.id   e8dd46121b14085ec15d13dd77312edf
#
_cell.length_a   1.000
_cell.length_b   1.000
_cell.length_c   1.000
_cell.angle_alpha   90.00
_cell.angle_beta   90.00
_cell.angle_gamma   90.00
#
_symmetry.space_group_name_H-M   'P 1'
#
loop_
_entity.id
_entity.type
_entity.pdbx_description
1 polymer ?
#
loop_
_entity_poly.entity_id
_entity_poly.type
_entity_poly.pdbx_seq_one_letter_code
_entity_poly.pdbx_strand_id
1 'polypeptide(L)'
;GDHVHIPKTPCADYSKSQIKRLIDIEDKLRAGKGKGYLVWAERNNIDAISQTVIFLKEHHLGAPEELEQQIDDLQSAHDEKKASIRQAQNRMKEINRQRQAIRDYRRTKEIYTQFKESGWSAKFYQEHRAEIEAHKKAQAVYELHDGKLPTLKELTAEYVALKEQLDAYKPDLAELKSKLTDLKHIRYNYKILIRDIPQTDQYHRKGDRMER
;
A
#
# COMPACT_ATOMS: atom_id res chain seq x y z
N GLY A 1 -5.35 -24.91 -33.96
CA GLY A 1 -5.68 -24.24 -32.68
C GLY A 1 -5.07 -22.86 -32.69
N ASP A 2 -5.88 -21.84 -33.00
CA ASP A 2 -5.44 -20.46 -33.12
C ASP A 2 -5.19 -19.89 -31.68
N HIS A 3 -3.94 -19.65 -31.38
CA HIS A 3 -3.56 -18.89 -30.20
C HIS A 3 -3.94 -17.44 -30.42
N VAL A 4 -5.05 -17.01 -29.82
CA VAL A 4 -5.42 -15.60 -29.73
C VAL A 4 -4.36 -14.90 -28.85
N HIS A 5 -3.51 -14.13 -29.52
CA HIS A 5 -2.53 -13.28 -28.86
C HIS A 5 -3.26 -12.06 -28.24
N ILE A 6 -3.60 -12.15 -26.96
CA ILE A 6 -4.13 -11.01 -26.22
C ILE A 6 -2.94 -10.04 -26.02
N PRO A 7 -2.99 -8.83 -26.60
CA PRO A 7 -1.94 -7.84 -26.36
C PRO A 7 -1.96 -7.50 -24.86
N LYS A 8 -0.84 -7.74 -24.18
CA LYS A 8 -0.63 -7.23 -22.83
C LYS A 8 -0.67 -5.70 -22.93
N THR A 9 -1.74 -5.09 -22.48
CA THR A 9 -1.77 -3.66 -22.22
C THR A 9 -0.54 -3.34 -21.37
N PRO A 10 0.32 -2.38 -21.78
CA PRO A 10 1.45 -2.00 -20.95
C PRO A 10 0.89 -1.56 -19.60
N CYS A 11 1.25 -2.29 -18.56
CA CYS A 11 0.96 -1.85 -17.20
C CYS A 11 1.66 -0.51 -17.06
N ALA A 12 0.91 0.58 -17.02
CA ALA A 12 1.47 1.89 -16.76
C ALA A 12 2.27 1.77 -15.46
N ASP A 13 3.56 2.09 -15.52
CA ASP A 13 4.45 2.01 -14.36
C ASP A 13 4.14 3.17 -13.43
N TYR A 14 3.07 3.04 -12.65
CA TYR A 14 2.63 4.02 -11.64
C TYR A 14 3.60 4.16 -10.47
N SER A 15 4.78 3.52 -10.56
CA SER A 15 5.74 3.51 -9.45
C SER A 15 6.61 4.76 -9.36
N LYS A 16 6.67 5.57 -10.43
CA LYS A 16 7.51 6.78 -10.50
C LYS A 16 6.65 8.03 -10.57
N SER A 17 6.97 9.01 -9.73
CA SER A 17 6.39 10.35 -9.82
C SER A 17 6.62 10.95 -11.20
N GLN A 18 5.59 11.56 -11.77
CA GLN A 18 5.69 12.33 -13.01
C GLN A 18 6.21 13.75 -12.75
N ILE A 19 6.16 14.20 -11.51
CA ILE A 19 6.63 15.53 -11.08
C ILE A 19 8.09 15.44 -10.63
N LYS A 20 8.96 16.17 -11.29
CA LYS A 20 10.35 16.31 -10.88
C LYS A 20 10.47 17.08 -9.58
N ARG A 21 11.42 16.68 -8.75
CA ARG A 21 11.74 17.36 -7.51
C ARG A 21 12.83 18.38 -7.74
N LEU A 22 12.70 19.58 -7.15
CA LEU A 22 13.75 20.59 -7.15
C LEU A 22 15.02 20.08 -6.46
N ILE A 23 16.15 20.42 -7.05
CA ILE A 23 17.48 20.11 -6.54
C ILE A 23 18.04 21.38 -5.91
N ASP A 24 18.48 21.31 -4.67
CA ASP A 24 19.24 22.39 -4.05
C ASP A 24 20.65 22.42 -4.66
N ILE A 25 20.87 23.38 -5.56
CA ILE A 25 22.12 23.52 -6.31
C ILE A 25 23.26 23.96 -5.39
N GLU A 26 22.98 24.82 -4.40
CA GLU A 26 24.02 25.28 -3.47
C GLU A 26 24.55 24.14 -2.60
N ASP A 27 23.67 23.31 -2.07
CA ASP A 27 24.07 22.12 -1.32
C ASP A 27 24.91 21.16 -2.17
N LYS A 28 24.57 21.01 -3.46
CA LYS A 28 25.32 20.14 -4.37
C LYS A 28 26.69 20.73 -4.74
N LEU A 29 26.79 22.06 -4.85
CA LEU A 29 28.07 22.75 -5.00
C LEU A 29 28.97 22.54 -3.79
N ARG A 30 28.45 22.73 -2.57
CA ARG A 30 29.17 22.50 -1.33
C ARG A 30 29.63 21.03 -1.20
N ALA A 31 28.84 20.10 -1.73
CA ALA A 31 29.18 18.67 -1.81
C ALA A 31 30.18 18.32 -2.95
N GLY A 32 30.76 19.31 -3.66
CA GLY A 32 31.79 19.11 -4.66
C GLY A 32 31.30 18.53 -5.98
N LYS A 33 30.02 18.68 -6.34
CA LYS A 33 29.51 18.22 -7.64
C LYS A 33 30.09 19.06 -8.79
N GLY A 34 30.50 18.38 -9.87
CA GLY A 34 31.13 19.01 -11.02
C GLY A 34 30.18 19.82 -11.91
N LYS A 35 30.73 20.66 -12.80
CA LYS A 35 29.96 21.56 -13.69
C LYS A 35 28.89 20.86 -14.52
N GLY A 36 29.17 19.65 -15.04
CA GLY A 36 28.16 18.89 -15.82
C GLY A 36 26.91 18.53 -15.02
N TYR A 37 27.10 18.19 -13.73
CA TYR A 37 25.98 17.93 -12.81
C TYR A 37 25.15 19.20 -12.59
N LEU A 38 25.77 20.35 -12.45
CA LEU A 38 25.07 21.61 -12.21
C LEU A 38 24.18 22.01 -13.39
N VAL A 39 24.70 21.92 -14.62
CA VAL A 39 23.90 22.18 -15.84
C VAL A 39 22.69 21.23 -15.92
N TRP A 40 22.88 19.97 -15.57
CA TRP A 40 21.79 19.02 -15.51
C TRP A 40 20.78 19.38 -14.42
N ALA A 41 21.25 19.78 -13.23
CA ALA A 41 20.39 20.17 -12.11
C ALA A 41 19.56 21.41 -12.41
N GLU A 42 20.16 22.43 -13.10
CA GLU A 42 19.45 23.62 -13.56
C GLU A 42 18.31 23.26 -14.52
N ARG A 43 18.57 22.41 -15.52
CA ARG A 43 17.52 21.94 -16.45
C ARG A 43 16.43 21.16 -15.70
N ASN A 44 16.82 20.30 -14.77
CA ASN A 44 15.88 19.57 -13.95
C ASN A 44 14.98 20.53 -13.14
N ASN A 45 15.55 21.60 -12.61
CA ASN A 45 14.83 22.58 -11.81
C ASN A 45 13.86 23.41 -12.67
N ILE A 46 14.24 23.79 -13.89
CA ILE A 46 13.30 24.46 -14.83
C ILE A 46 12.09 23.57 -15.10
N ASP A 47 12.31 22.29 -15.39
CA ASP A 47 11.21 21.35 -15.61
C ASP A 47 10.35 21.15 -14.35
N ALA A 48 11.00 21.03 -13.18
CA ALA A 48 10.32 20.86 -11.89
C ALA A 48 9.44 22.05 -11.54
N ILE A 49 9.93 23.28 -11.77
CA ILE A 49 9.17 24.52 -11.58
C ILE A 49 7.97 24.55 -12.52
N SER A 50 8.21 24.32 -13.82
CA SER A 50 7.16 24.34 -14.84
C SER A 50 6.06 23.32 -14.50
N GLN A 51 6.42 22.08 -14.19
CA GLN A 51 5.48 21.04 -13.81
C GLN A 51 4.70 21.42 -12.54
N THR A 52 5.37 22.00 -11.54
CA THR A 52 4.73 22.45 -10.30
C THR A 52 3.70 23.54 -10.57
N VAL A 53 4.06 24.58 -11.35
CA VAL A 53 3.14 25.69 -11.67
C VAL A 53 1.95 25.23 -12.50
N ILE A 54 2.19 24.37 -13.50
CA ILE A 54 1.12 23.81 -14.33
C ILE A 54 0.16 23.01 -13.45
N PHE A 55 0.69 22.12 -12.62
CA PHE A 55 -0.11 21.29 -11.72
C PHE A 55 -0.97 22.12 -10.78
N LEU A 56 -0.39 23.12 -10.10
CA LEU A 56 -1.13 23.99 -9.19
C LEU A 56 -2.26 24.75 -9.89
N LYS A 57 -2.03 25.19 -11.14
CA LYS A 57 -3.06 25.87 -11.95
C LYS A 57 -4.18 24.92 -12.39
N GLU A 58 -3.83 23.74 -12.90
CA GLU A 58 -4.80 22.75 -13.39
C GLU A 58 -5.69 22.22 -12.27
N HIS A 59 -5.14 22.11 -11.06
CA HIS A 59 -5.88 21.63 -9.88
C HIS A 59 -6.46 22.76 -9.02
N HIS A 60 -6.36 24.03 -9.46
CA HIS A 60 -6.86 25.20 -8.73
C HIS A 60 -6.34 25.30 -7.28
N LEU A 61 -5.09 24.90 -7.06
CA LEU A 61 -4.44 24.93 -5.75
C LEU A 61 -3.71 26.27 -5.58
N GLY A 62 -4.42 27.27 -5.09
CA GLY A 62 -3.89 28.62 -4.90
C GLY A 62 -3.24 28.82 -3.53
N ALA A 63 -3.65 28.06 -2.53
CA ALA A 63 -3.19 28.18 -1.14
C ALA A 63 -2.44 26.91 -0.68
N PRO A 64 -1.40 27.05 0.17
CA PRO A 64 -0.68 25.92 0.75
C PRO A 64 -1.59 24.96 1.49
N GLU A 65 -2.61 25.49 2.18
CA GLU A 65 -3.57 24.74 3.00
C GLU A 65 -4.39 23.77 2.12
N GLU A 66 -4.76 24.19 0.92
CA GLU A 66 -5.50 23.34 -0.03
C GLU A 66 -4.66 22.15 -0.49
N LEU A 67 -3.35 22.36 -0.70
CA LEU A 67 -2.42 21.31 -1.06
C LEU A 67 -2.20 20.32 0.09
N GLU A 68 -2.04 20.82 1.33
CA GLU A 68 -1.91 19.96 2.51
C GLU A 68 -3.18 19.14 2.72
N GLN A 69 -4.38 19.75 2.57
CA GLN A 69 -5.66 19.04 2.68
C GLN A 69 -5.77 17.91 1.64
N GLN A 70 -5.42 18.16 0.38
CA GLN A 70 -5.43 17.11 -0.64
C GLN A 70 -4.45 15.97 -0.33
N ILE A 71 -3.28 16.30 0.23
CA ILE A 71 -2.31 15.28 0.64
C ILE A 71 -2.89 14.41 1.77
N ASP A 72 -3.53 15.03 2.76
CA ASP A 72 -4.11 14.33 3.90
C ASP A 72 -5.29 13.45 3.46
N ASP A 73 -6.15 13.95 2.58
CA ASP A 73 -7.29 13.19 2.03
C ASP A 73 -6.81 11.95 1.24
N LEU A 74 -5.81 12.12 0.37
CA LEU A 74 -5.24 11.01 -0.38
C LEU A 74 -4.44 10.04 0.49
N GLN A 75 -3.77 10.53 1.52
CA GLN A 75 -3.07 9.69 2.49
C GLN A 75 -4.07 8.82 3.26
N SER A 76 -5.19 9.42 3.70
CA SER A 76 -6.28 8.69 4.38
C SER A 76 -6.88 7.62 3.47
N ALA A 77 -7.23 7.97 2.24
CA ALA A 77 -7.77 7.01 1.26
C ALA A 77 -6.78 5.86 0.95
N HIS A 78 -5.48 6.18 0.83
CA HIS A 78 -4.43 5.17 0.65
C HIS A 78 -4.34 4.22 1.84
N ASP A 79 -4.35 4.75 3.06
CA ASP A 79 -4.19 3.97 4.28
C ASP A 79 -5.44 3.12 4.57
N GLU A 80 -6.65 3.61 4.28
CA GLU A 80 -7.89 2.84 4.32
C GLU A 80 -7.86 1.67 3.33
N LYS A 81 -7.46 1.93 2.08
CA LYS A 81 -7.34 0.87 1.07
C LYS A 81 -6.31 -0.18 1.49
N LYS A 82 -5.19 0.25 2.05
CA LYS A 82 -4.15 -0.64 2.57
C LYS A 82 -4.63 -1.46 3.77
N ALA A 83 -5.42 -0.88 4.66
CA ALA A 83 -6.06 -1.59 5.76
C ALA A 83 -7.03 -2.66 5.26
N SER A 84 -7.87 -2.34 4.27
CA SER A 84 -8.80 -3.28 3.63
C SER A 84 -8.06 -4.47 2.98
N ILE A 85 -6.95 -4.21 2.28
CA ILE A 85 -6.08 -5.25 1.72
C ILE A 85 -5.55 -6.15 2.83
N ARG A 86 -5.05 -5.58 3.93
CA ARG A 86 -4.52 -6.35 5.06
C ARG A 86 -5.59 -7.21 5.73
N GLN A 87 -6.80 -6.68 5.88
CA GLN A 87 -7.93 -7.41 6.44
C GLN A 87 -8.30 -8.60 5.55
N ALA A 88 -8.43 -8.39 4.23
CA ALA A 88 -8.71 -9.46 3.28
C ALA A 88 -7.62 -10.55 3.30
N GLN A 89 -6.35 -10.16 3.32
CA GLN A 89 -5.23 -11.11 3.42
C GLN A 89 -5.26 -11.92 4.71
N ASN A 90 -5.59 -11.31 5.85
CA ASN A 90 -5.70 -12.00 7.13
C ASN A 90 -6.88 -12.99 7.10
N ARG A 91 -8.02 -12.58 6.52
CA ARG A 91 -9.17 -13.47 6.35
C ARG A 91 -8.85 -14.67 5.46
N MET A 92 -8.11 -14.47 4.36
CA MET A 92 -7.65 -15.56 3.48
C MET A 92 -6.73 -16.56 4.22
N LYS A 93 -5.87 -16.08 5.11
CA LYS A 93 -5.03 -16.96 5.95
C LYS A 93 -5.90 -17.80 6.89
N GLU A 94 -6.91 -17.20 7.51
CA GLU A 94 -7.83 -17.90 8.39
C GLU A 94 -8.67 -18.93 7.63
N ILE A 95 -9.18 -18.58 6.44
CA ILE A 95 -9.87 -19.54 5.56
C ILE A 95 -8.98 -20.74 5.25
N ASN A 96 -7.72 -20.53 4.92
CA ASN A 96 -6.81 -21.65 4.66
C ASN A 96 -6.58 -22.52 5.89
N ARG A 97 -6.49 -21.92 7.09
CA ARG A 97 -6.39 -22.63 8.35
C ARG A 97 -7.64 -23.50 8.62
N GLN A 98 -8.83 -22.94 8.40
CA GLN A 98 -10.10 -23.66 8.56
C GLN A 98 -10.23 -24.80 7.55
N ARG A 99 -9.90 -24.54 6.28
CA ARG A 99 -9.90 -25.61 5.24
C ARG A 99 -8.95 -26.75 5.56
N GLN A 100 -7.77 -26.42 6.09
CA GLN A 100 -6.81 -27.44 6.51
C GLN A 100 -7.35 -28.24 7.71
N ALA A 101 -7.91 -27.56 8.71
CA ALA A 101 -8.51 -28.23 9.88
C ALA A 101 -9.64 -29.19 9.47
N ILE A 102 -10.53 -28.80 8.55
CA ILE A 102 -11.60 -29.68 8.05
C ILE A 102 -11.02 -30.94 7.38
N ARG A 103 -9.98 -30.79 6.56
CA ARG A 103 -9.33 -31.92 5.88
C ARG A 103 -8.65 -32.83 6.86
N ASP A 104 -7.87 -32.29 7.79
CA ASP A 104 -7.13 -33.06 8.80
C ASP A 104 -8.08 -33.78 9.74
N TYR A 105 -9.13 -33.11 10.21
CA TYR A 105 -10.14 -33.73 11.05
C TYR A 105 -10.80 -34.95 10.35
N ARG A 106 -11.19 -34.81 9.08
CA ARG A 106 -11.79 -35.91 8.33
C ARG A 106 -10.83 -37.08 8.12
N ARG A 107 -9.59 -36.77 7.76
CA ARG A 107 -8.54 -37.76 7.49
C ARG A 107 -8.15 -38.54 8.73
N THR A 108 -8.08 -37.88 9.87
CA THR A 108 -7.53 -38.46 11.11
C THR A 108 -8.58 -38.95 12.10
N LYS A 109 -9.87 -38.79 11.80
CA LYS A 109 -10.99 -39.09 12.67
C LYS A 109 -10.97 -40.56 13.14
N GLU A 110 -10.74 -41.49 12.23
CA GLU A 110 -10.74 -42.92 12.49
C GLU A 110 -9.58 -43.29 13.41
N ILE A 111 -8.37 -42.88 13.12
CA ILE A 111 -7.18 -43.11 13.94
C ILE A 111 -7.37 -42.53 15.34
N TYR A 112 -7.94 -41.34 15.45
CA TYR A 112 -8.18 -40.72 16.75
C TYR A 112 -9.27 -41.46 17.56
N THR A 113 -10.27 -42.02 16.89
CA THR A 113 -11.27 -42.89 17.55
C THR A 113 -10.64 -44.14 18.07
N GLN A 114 -9.81 -44.84 17.30
CA GLN A 114 -9.05 -46.01 17.74
C GLN A 114 -8.11 -45.69 18.90
N PHE A 115 -7.48 -44.52 18.91
CA PHE A 115 -6.65 -44.07 20.03
C PHE A 115 -7.46 -43.93 21.31
N LYS A 116 -8.68 -43.40 21.27
CA LYS A 116 -9.59 -43.34 22.42
C LYS A 116 -9.98 -44.75 22.89
N GLU A 117 -10.38 -45.63 21.96
CA GLU A 117 -10.79 -47.02 22.24
C GLU A 117 -9.64 -47.86 22.84
N SER A 118 -8.39 -47.54 22.46
CA SER A 118 -7.20 -48.19 23.06
C SER A 118 -6.91 -47.76 24.51
N GLY A 119 -7.78 -46.92 25.11
CA GLY A 119 -7.56 -46.36 26.44
C GLY A 119 -6.38 -45.41 26.53
N TRP A 120 -6.15 -44.63 25.42
CA TRP A 120 -5.05 -43.68 25.32
C TRP A 120 -3.66 -44.35 25.38
N SER A 121 -3.51 -45.50 24.75
CA SER A 121 -2.29 -46.29 24.76
C SER A 121 -1.08 -45.49 24.30
N ALA A 122 -0.01 -45.47 25.13
CA ALA A 122 1.24 -44.79 24.78
C ALA A 122 1.92 -45.39 23.55
N LYS A 123 1.79 -46.74 23.36
CA LYS A 123 2.32 -47.43 22.17
C LYS A 123 1.58 -46.97 20.92
N PHE A 124 0.26 -46.97 20.93
CA PHE A 124 -0.57 -46.52 19.81
C PHE A 124 -0.28 -45.04 19.49
N TYR A 125 -0.11 -44.18 20.50
CA TYR A 125 0.26 -42.78 20.30
C TYR A 125 1.61 -42.65 19.60
N GLN A 126 2.62 -43.43 19.96
CA GLN A 126 3.92 -43.36 19.29
C GLN A 126 3.86 -43.78 17.83
N GLU A 127 3.06 -44.79 17.50
CA GLU A 127 2.88 -45.31 16.16
C GLU A 127 2.12 -44.33 15.27
N HIS A 128 1.15 -43.56 15.83
CA HIS A 128 0.26 -42.65 15.09
C HIS A 128 0.38 -41.19 15.54
N ARG A 129 1.54 -40.81 16.03
CA ARG A 129 1.74 -39.49 16.63
C ARG A 129 1.35 -38.33 15.70
N ALA A 130 1.75 -38.40 14.43
CA ALA A 130 1.50 -37.34 13.47
C ALA A 130 -0.01 -37.11 13.23
N GLU A 131 -0.77 -38.19 13.10
CA GLU A 131 -2.20 -38.17 12.87
C GLU A 131 -2.96 -37.66 14.09
N ILE A 132 -2.57 -38.16 15.29
CA ILE A 132 -3.21 -37.76 16.54
C ILE A 132 -2.96 -36.28 16.82
N GLU A 133 -1.75 -35.78 16.61
CA GLU A 133 -1.43 -34.36 16.77
C GLU A 133 -2.13 -33.51 15.74
N ALA A 134 -2.26 -33.96 14.47
CA ALA A 134 -3.02 -33.27 13.44
C ALA A 134 -4.50 -33.20 13.83
N HIS A 135 -5.08 -34.27 14.36
CA HIS A 135 -6.47 -34.29 14.84
C HIS A 135 -6.71 -33.25 15.94
N LYS A 136 -5.83 -33.25 16.97
CA LYS A 136 -5.93 -32.30 18.08
C LYS A 136 -5.84 -30.84 17.62
N LYS A 137 -4.90 -30.55 16.69
CA LYS A 137 -4.80 -29.20 16.09
C LYS A 137 -6.06 -28.83 15.33
N ALA A 138 -6.62 -29.77 14.56
CA ALA A 138 -7.87 -29.54 13.84
C ALA A 138 -9.04 -29.29 14.82
N GLN A 139 -9.15 -30.10 15.87
CA GLN A 139 -10.15 -29.93 16.93
C GLN A 139 -10.06 -28.56 17.59
N ALA A 140 -8.87 -28.08 17.93
CA ALA A 140 -8.67 -26.75 18.50
C ALA A 140 -9.19 -25.62 17.56
N VAL A 141 -9.09 -25.79 16.23
CA VAL A 141 -9.68 -24.83 15.28
C VAL A 141 -11.20 -24.89 15.34
N TYR A 142 -11.82 -26.07 15.44
CA TYR A 142 -13.28 -26.17 15.60
C TYR A 142 -13.74 -25.54 16.92
N GLU A 143 -13.01 -25.73 18.02
CA GLU A 143 -13.35 -25.16 19.33
C GLU A 143 -13.33 -23.61 19.30
N LEU A 144 -12.40 -23.01 18.58
CA LEU A 144 -12.34 -21.54 18.39
C LEU A 144 -13.56 -20.99 17.63
N HIS A 145 -14.36 -21.85 16.99
CA HIS A 145 -15.54 -21.50 16.21
C HIS A 145 -16.80 -22.20 16.73
N ASP A 146 -16.91 -22.38 18.04
CA ASP A 146 -18.07 -23.02 18.71
C ASP A 146 -18.45 -24.40 18.13
N GLY A 147 -17.46 -25.15 17.70
CA GLY A 147 -17.61 -26.47 17.10
C GLY A 147 -18.18 -26.50 15.68
N LYS A 148 -18.40 -25.34 15.04
CA LYS A 148 -18.96 -25.25 13.70
C LYS A 148 -18.05 -24.45 12.78
N LEU A 149 -17.63 -25.08 11.68
CA LEU A 149 -16.92 -24.42 10.60
C LEU A 149 -17.81 -24.39 9.34
N PRO A 150 -17.68 -23.37 8.51
CA PRO A 150 -18.30 -23.36 7.18
C PRO A 150 -17.85 -24.55 6.34
N THR A 151 -18.61 -24.89 5.34
CA THR A 151 -18.22 -25.97 4.43
C THR A 151 -16.98 -25.61 3.59
N LEU A 152 -16.26 -26.62 3.10
CA LEU A 152 -15.13 -26.39 2.20
C LEU A 152 -15.53 -25.62 0.94
N LYS A 153 -16.78 -25.80 0.48
CA LYS A 153 -17.33 -25.08 -0.68
C LYS A 153 -17.50 -23.60 -0.40
N GLU A 154 -18.13 -23.26 0.74
CA GLU A 154 -18.31 -21.87 1.20
C GLU A 154 -16.98 -21.16 1.43
N LEU A 155 -16.05 -21.81 2.14
CA LEU A 155 -14.70 -21.27 2.37
C LEU A 155 -13.92 -21.06 1.05
N THR A 156 -14.16 -21.93 0.06
CA THR A 156 -13.50 -21.78 -1.23
C THR A 156 -14.10 -20.62 -2.02
N ALA A 157 -15.41 -20.48 -2.01
CA ALA A 157 -16.09 -19.37 -2.66
C ALA A 157 -15.68 -18.01 -2.04
N GLU A 158 -15.65 -17.93 -0.70
CA GLU A 158 -15.18 -16.73 0.01
C GLU A 158 -13.71 -16.40 -0.32
N TYR A 159 -12.84 -17.41 -0.38
CA TYR A 159 -11.43 -17.22 -0.74
C TYR A 159 -11.27 -16.65 -2.17
N VAL A 160 -12.04 -17.16 -3.13
CA VAL A 160 -12.02 -16.68 -4.51
C VAL A 160 -12.49 -15.23 -4.58
N ALA A 161 -13.62 -14.89 -3.93
CA ALA A 161 -14.14 -13.54 -3.89
C ALA A 161 -13.13 -12.54 -3.27
N LEU A 162 -12.48 -12.91 -2.16
CA LEU A 162 -11.43 -12.09 -1.55
C LEU A 162 -10.22 -11.91 -2.47
N LYS A 163 -9.84 -12.94 -3.23
CA LYS A 163 -8.75 -12.86 -4.20
C LYS A 163 -9.07 -11.88 -5.32
N GLU A 164 -10.27 -11.96 -5.89
CA GLU A 164 -10.74 -11.03 -6.92
C GLU A 164 -10.77 -9.58 -6.41
N GLN A 165 -11.26 -9.38 -5.18
CA GLN A 165 -11.25 -8.09 -4.53
C GLN A 165 -9.82 -7.54 -4.34
N LEU A 166 -8.87 -8.36 -3.91
CA LEU A 166 -7.46 -7.95 -3.78
C LEU A 166 -6.84 -7.59 -5.12
N ASP A 167 -7.16 -8.33 -6.17
CA ASP A 167 -6.65 -8.05 -7.52
C ASP A 167 -7.21 -6.72 -8.05
N ALA A 168 -8.47 -6.39 -7.73
CA ALA A 168 -9.06 -5.10 -8.05
C ALA A 168 -8.43 -3.93 -7.24
N TYR A 169 -8.04 -4.16 -5.99
CA TYR A 169 -7.45 -3.10 -5.15
C TYR A 169 -6.01 -2.71 -5.52
N LYS A 170 -5.25 -3.61 -6.18
CA LYS A 170 -3.85 -3.37 -6.53
C LYS A 170 -3.64 -2.15 -7.45
N PRO A 171 -4.36 -2.01 -8.58
CA PRO A 171 -4.23 -0.84 -9.44
C PRO A 171 -4.65 0.45 -8.74
N ASP A 172 -5.75 0.44 -7.99
CA ASP A 172 -6.22 1.60 -7.22
C ASP A 172 -5.17 2.09 -6.22
N LEU A 173 -4.55 1.15 -5.49
CA LEU A 173 -3.51 1.48 -4.52
C LEU A 173 -2.26 2.05 -5.19
N ALA A 174 -1.90 1.52 -6.37
CA ALA A 174 -0.77 2.02 -7.14
C ALA A 174 -1.04 3.45 -7.65
N GLU A 175 -2.25 3.73 -8.11
CA GLU A 175 -2.68 5.06 -8.54
C GLU A 175 -2.67 6.07 -7.38
N LEU A 176 -3.27 5.73 -6.23
CA LEU A 176 -3.26 6.58 -5.03
C LEU A 176 -1.83 6.89 -4.59
N LYS A 177 -0.95 5.89 -4.60
CA LYS A 177 0.47 6.08 -4.25
C LYS A 177 1.19 7.01 -5.21
N SER A 178 0.93 6.90 -6.52
CA SER A 178 1.50 7.79 -7.54
C SER A 178 1.05 9.24 -7.30
N LYS A 179 -0.25 9.47 -7.21
CA LYS A 179 -0.83 10.80 -6.94
C LYS A 179 -0.28 11.42 -5.66
N LEU A 180 -0.19 10.64 -4.60
CA LEU A 180 0.35 11.07 -3.31
C LEU A 180 1.84 11.45 -3.42
N THR A 181 2.62 10.71 -4.22
CA THR A 181 4.03 11.02 -4.47
C THR A 181 4.17 12.32 -5.24
N ASP A 182 3.36 12.52 -6.28
CA ASP A 182 3.33 13.77 -7.06
C ASP A 182 3.00 14.97 -6.19
N LEU A 183 1.94 14.90 -5.37
CA LEU A 183 1.59 15.98 -4.45
C LEU A 183 2.69 16.28 -3.42
N LYS A 184 3.36 15.25 -2.90
CA LYS A 184 4.50 15.43 -1.99
C LYS A 184 5.69 16.10 -2.68
N HIS A 185 5.92 15.85 -3.97
CA HIS A 185 6.92 16.56 -4.77
C HIS A 185 6.51 18.01 -5.01
N ILE A 186 5.25 18.25 -5.37
CA ILE A 186 4.69 19.62 -5.51
C ILE A 186 4.87 20.39 -4.20
N ARG A 187 4.46 19.83 -3.08
CA ARG A 187 4.62 20.45 -1.76
C ARG A 187 6.08 20.82 -1.45
N TYR A 188 7.00 19.91 -1.74
CA TYR A 188 8.43 20.15 -1.55
C TYR A 188 8.91 21.29 -2.44
N ASN A 189 8.57 21.26 -3.72
CA ASN A 189 8.95 22.30 -4.69
C ASN A 189 8.36 23.65 -4.29
N TYR A 190 7.09 23.68 -3.92
CA TYR A 190 6.41 24.89 -3.46
C TYR A 190 7.10 25.52 -2.24
N LYS A 191 7.46 24.73 -1.23
CA LYS A 191 8.18 25.20 -0.04
C LYS A 191 9.55 25.82 -0.38
N ILE A 192 10.28 25.26 -1.34
CA ILE A 192 11.55 25.84 -1.80
C ILE A 192 11.30 27.17 -2.54
N LEU A 193 10.34 27.18 -3.47
CA LEU A 193 10.04 28.37 -4.27
C LEU A 193 9.60 29.56 -3.40
N ILE A 194 8.81 29.32 -2.35
CA ILE A 194 8.38 30.40 -1.43
C ILE A 194 9.54 30.89 -0.58
N ARG A 195 10.43 30.01 -0.12
CA ARG A 195 11.59 30.39 0.70
C ARG A 195 12.48 31.39 -0.02
N ASP A 196 12.61 31.21 -1.34
CA ASP A 196 13.50 32.01 -2.18
C ASP A 196 12.83 33.29 -2.73
N ILE A 197 11.54 33.53 -2.43
CA ILE A 197 10.87 34.81 -2.73
C ILE A 197 11.22 35.80 -1.61
N PRO A 198 11.93 36.92 -1.91
CA PRO A 198 12.16 37.95 -0.92
C PRO A 198 10.80 38.45 -0.38
N GLN A 199 10.64 38.49 0.93
CA GLN A 199 9.45 39.08 1.54
C GLN A 199 9.42 40.59 1.27
N THR A 200 8.84 40.99 0.15
CA THR A 200 8.77 42.40 -0.32
C THR A 200 7.76 43.23 0.45
N ASP A 201 7.12 42.71 1.48
CA ASP A 201 6.11 43.43 2.29
C ASP A 201 6.67 44.53 3.23
N GLN A 202 7.98 44.75 3.24
CA GLN A 202 8.55 45.83 4.07
C GLN A 202 8.65 47.18 3.35
N TYR A 203 8.39 47.27 2.05
CA TYR A 203 8.54 48.53 1.31
C TYR A 203 7.29 49.42 1.28
N HIS A 204 6.10 48.92 1.60
CA HIS A 204 4.88 49.74 1.57
C HIS A 204 4.60 50.51 2.88
N ARG A 205 5.35 50.33 3.94
CA ARG A 205 5.14 51.07 5.22
C ARG A 205 6.02 52.30 5.40
N LYS A 206 6.91 52.63 4.52
CA LYS A 206 7.77 53.82 4.60
C LYS A 206 7.33 54.98 3.74
N GLY A 207 6.33 54.83 2.86
CA GLY A 207 5.83 55.90 2.01
C GLY A 207 4.86 56.88 2.66
N ASP A 208 4.15 56.52 3.73
CA ASP A 208 3.07 57.31 4.31
C ASP A 208 3.47 58.20 5.50
N ARG A 209 4.74 58.48 5.66
CA ARG A 209 5.22 59.30 6.80
C ARG A 209 5.94 60.59 6.40
N MET A 210 5.77 61.06 5.18
CA MET A 210 6.37 62.34 4.75
C MET A 210 5.39 63.30 4.11
N GLU A 211 4.15 63.35 4.54
CA GLU A 211 3.24 64.45 4.26
C GLU A 211 2.40 64.76 5.52
N ARG A 212 3.04 65.58 6.43
CA ARG A 212 2.34 66.54 7.32
C ARG A 212 3.36 67.55 7.85
#